data_4f1ec8a42ffd5d6fa2ff7f8c5df45b0c
#
_entry.id   4f1ec8a42ffd5d6fa2ff7f8c5df45b0c
#
_cell.length_a   1.000
_cell.length_b   1.000
_cell.length_c   1.000
_cell.angle_alpha   90.00
_cell.angle_beta   90.00
_cell.angle_gamma   90.00
#
_symmetry.space_group_name_H-M   'P 1'
#
loop_
_entity.id
_entity.type
_entity.pdbx_description
1 polymer ?
#
loop_
_entity_poly.entity_id
_entity_poly.type
_entity_poly.pdbx_seq_one_letter_code
_entity_poly.pdbx_strand_id
1 'polypeptide(L)'
;MATPEKNTDAVYDASTLGTPKMLVLGLQHLFAMFGATVLVPAITGLNVSTTLLFAGLGTLLFHLITGRKVPAFLGSSFAFLGAYGLVTASGQDIPLTYSCFGVAVAGLVYLVLALFFKLFGAKKVMRFFPPIVTGPIIICIGLSLAGSAINNCRGNWWVALVAILVVVVCNIWGKGMVKIVPILLGVLGSYLFAMIVDPAARANVAKTVAEADWVGLPVIWGNTAFSIFGKDFDSGMLLTAIITIAPISLATVVEHIGDICAISSTVEKNYVADPGLHRTLVGDGLATTVAALFGAPANTTYGENTGVLALSKVYDPKVIRLAALFAIILSFCPKFAA
;
A
#
# COMPACT_ATOMS: atom_id res chain seq x y z
N MET A 1 13.68 -26.12 24.83
CA MET A 1 13.47 -25.14 23.75
C MET A 1 14.76 -25.11 22.95
N ALA A 2 14.76 -25.64 21.73
CA ALA A 2 15.91 -25.59 20.84
C ALA A 2 16.19 -24.13 20.48
N THR A 3 17.41 -23.67 20.63
CA THR A 3 17.89 -22.39 20.12
C THR A 3 17.66 -22.40 18.61
N PRO A 4 16.95 -21.40 18.01
CA PRO A 4 16.78 -21.37 16.57
C PRO A 4 18.16 -21.29 15.92
N GLU A 5 18.45 -22.21 14.99
CA GLU A 5 19.63 -22.15 14.14
C GLU A 5 19.66 -20.76 13.48
N LYS A 6 20.69 -19.99 13.76
CA LYS A 6 20.93 -18.71 13.10
C LYS A 6 21.00 -18.97 11.60
N ASN A 7 20.12 -18.32 10.85
CA ASN A 7 20.07 -18.42 9.39
C ASN A 7 21.38 -17.85 8.82
N THR A 8 22.35 -18.73 8.55
CA THR A 8 23.73 -18.37 8.13
C THR A 8 23.78 -17.58 6.83
N ASP A 9 22.69 -17.60 6.03
CA ASP A 9 22.59 -16.94 4.74
C ASP A 9 21.90 -15.56 4.79
N ALA A 10 21.52 -15.07 5.96
CA ALA A 10 20.83 -13.80 6.11
C ALA A 10 21.76 -12.60 5.98
N VAL A 11 21.44 -11.65 5.10
CA VAL A 11 22.22 -10.44 4.86
C VAL A 11 21.55 -9.25 5.55
N TYR A 12 22.19 -8.71 6.56
CA TYR A 12 21.73 -7.53 7.32
C TYR A 12 22.43 -6.23 6.88
N ASP A 13 23.48 -6.30 6.09
CA ASP A 13 24.11 -5.15 5.43
C ASP A 13 24.23 -5.44 3.93
N ALA A 14 23.35 -4.82 3.17
CA ALA A 14 23.31 -4.99 1.72
C ALA A 14 24.51 -4.38 1.00
N SER A 15 25.29 -3.52 1.65
CA SER A 15 26.52 -2.95 1.07
C SER A 15 27.53 -4.04 0.69
N THR A 16 27.48 -5.19 1.37
CA THR A 16 28.35 -6.36 1.09
C THR A 16 28.01 -7.04 -0.24
N LEU A 17 26.82 -6.82 -0.78
CA LEU A 17 26.36 -7.46 -2.02
C LEU A 17 26.81 -6.72 -3.30
N GLY A 18 27.31 -5.50 -3.15
CA GLY A 18 27.63 -4.61 -4.25
C GLY A 18 26.42 -3.91 -4.87
N THR A 19 26.67 -2.77 -5.52
CA THR A 19 25.63 -1.87 -6.07
C THR A 19 24.68 -2.56 -7.07
N PRO A 20 25.15 -3.37 -8.05
CA PRO A 20 24.24 -3.99 -9.03
C PRO A 20 23.21 -4.90 -8.35
N LYS A 21 23.62 -5.69 -7.38
CA LYS A 21 22.76 -6.63 -6.67
C LYS A 21 21.73 -5.89 -5.80
N MET A 22 22.15 -4.79 -5.15
CA MET A 22 21.24 -3.92 -4.41
C MET A 22 20.17 -3.28 -5.30
N LEU A 23 20.55 -2.82 -6.50
CA LEU A 23 19.59 -2.25 -7.47
C LEU A 23 18.55 -3.29 -7.90
N VAL A 24 18.99 -4.51 -8.22
CA VAL A 24 18.07 -5.60 -8.58
C VAL A 24 17.11 -5.92 -7.42
N LEU A 25 17.60 -5.98 -6.19
CA LEU A 25 16.77 -6.21 -5.02
C LEU A 25 15.79 -5.05 -4.78
N GLY A 26 16.22 -3.81 -4.97
CA GLY A 26 15.34 -2.64 -4.92
C GLY A 26 14.22 -2.71 -5.96
N LEU A 27 14.53 -3.13 -7.18
CA LEU A 27 13.52 -3.38 -8.23
C LEU A 27 12.58 -4.52 -7.87
N GLN A 28 13.06 -5.59 -7.22
CA GLN A 28 12.19 -6.67 -6.74
C GLN A 28 11.16 -6.16 -5.75
N HIS A 29 11.56 -5.34 -4.79
CA HIS A 29 10.65 -4.73 -3.82
C HIS A 29 9.69 -3.74 -4.48
N LEU A 30 10.13 -2.99 -5.48
CA LEU A 30 9.27 -2.13 -6.29
C LEU A 30 8.18 -2.96 -7.00
N PHE A 31 8.54 -4.02 -7.70
CA PHE A 31 7.58 -4.86 -8.41
C PHE A 31 6.63 -5.61 -7.47
N ALA A 32 7.09 -6.00 -6.28
CA ALA A 32 6.23 -6.66 -5.29
C ALA A 32 5.09 -5.74 -4.82
N MET A 33 5.39 -4.46 -4.58
CA MET A 33 4.39 -3.49 -4.11
C MET A 33 3.57 -2.89 -5.25
N PHE A 34 4.07 -2.92 -6.50
CA PHE A 34 3.53 -2.12 -7.60
C PHE A 34 2.07 -2.44 -7.90
N GLY A 35 1.74 -3.73 -8.05
CA GLY A 35 0.40 -4.17 -8.41
C GLY A 35 -0.67 -3.71 -7.39
N ALA A 36 -0.39 -3.91 -6.10
CA ALA A 36 -1.29 -3.49 -5.04
C ALA A 36 -1.39 -1.96 -4.94
N THR A 37 -0.25 -1.26 -5.05
CA THR A 37 -0.21 0.20 -4.93
C THR A 37 -0.98 0.91 -6.04
N VAL A 38 -0.92 0.41 -7.28
CA VAL A 38 -1.61 1.01 -8.44
C VAL A 38 -3.09 0.64 -8.49
N LEU A 39 -3.47 -0.51 -7.94
CA LEU A 39 -4.86 -0.98 -7.99
C LEU A 39 -5.82 -0.08 -7.20
N VAL A 40 -5.41 0.42 -6.04
CA VAL A 40 -6.28 1.29 -5.21
C VAL A 40 -6.66 2.58 -5.95
N PRO A 41 -5.73 3.39 -6.49
CA PRO A 41 -6.11 4.57 -7.26
C PRO A 41 -6.90 4.23 -8.52
N ALA A 42 -6.62 3.12 -9.20
CA ALA A 42 -7.38 2.68 -10.38
C ALA A 42 -8.86 2.40 -10.05
N ILE A 43 -9.16 1.84 -8.86
CA ILE A 43 -10.53 1.56 -8.41
C ILE A 43 -11.22 2.84 -7.90
N THR A 44 -10.50 3.69 -7.17
CA THR A 44 -11.08 4.88 -6.51
C THR A 44 -11.15 6.12 -7.41
N GLY A 45 -10.46 6.11 -8.55
CA GLY A 45 -10.32 7.30 -9.41
C GLY A 45 -9.26 8.30 -8.92
N LEU A 46 -8.48 7.95 -7.90
CA LEU A 46 -7.33 8.76 -7.47
C LEU A 46 -6.18 8.67 -8.48
N ASN A 47 -5.24 9.61 -8.41
CA ASN A 47 -4.14 9.67 -9.36
C ASN A 47 -3.04 8.66 -9.03
N VAL A 48 -2.68 7.81 -10.00
CA VAL A 48 -1.64 6.76 -9.85
C VAL A 48 -0.26 7.37 -9.62
N SER A 49 0.10 8.43 -10.36
CA SER A 49 1.40 9.11 -10.19
C SER A 49 1.56 9.70 -8.80
N THR A 50 0.51 10.37 -8.29
CA THR A 50 0.48 10.89 -6.90
C THR A 50 0.62 9.74 -5.90
N THR A 51 -0.06 8.63 -6.13
CA THR A 51 0.01 7.45 -5.27
C THR A 51 1.42 6.88 -5.20
N LEU A 52 2.08 6.68 -6.33
CA LEU A 52 3.47 6.21 -6.39
C LEU A 52 4.44 7.16 -5.69
N LEU A 53 4.26 8.47 -5.89
CA LEU A 53 5.07 9.48 -5.19
C LEU A 53 4.98 9.31 -3.68
N PHE A 54 3.75 9.27 -3.15
CA PHE A 54 3.53 9.22 -1.70
C PHE A 54 3.74 7.83 -1.10
N ALA A 55 3.66 6.75 -1.86
CA ALA A 55 4.15 5.45 -1.44
C ALA A 55 5.67 5.49 -1.19
N GLY A 56 6.43 6.07 -2.12
CA GLY A 56 7.87 6.25 -1.97
C GLY A 56 8.23 7.22 -0.85
N LEU A 57 7.66 8.44 -0.83
CA LEU A 57 7.93 9.44 0.21
C LEU A 57 7.46 8.96 1.59
N GLY A 58 6.29 8.32 1.67
CA GLY A 58 5.76 7.74 2.91
C GLY A 58 6.69 6.66 3.47
N THR A 59 7.22 5.78 2.60
CA THR A 59 8.22 4.78 2.98
C THR A 59 9.49 5.44 3.52
N LEU A 60 10.01 6.48 2.87
CA LEU A 60 11.20 7.20 3.37
C LEU A 60 10.93 7.91 4.70
N LEU A 61 9.75 8.53 4.85
CA LEU A 61 9.32 9.15 6.10
C LEU A 61 9.20 8.13 7.23
N PHE A 62 8.59 6.98 6.96
CA PHE A 62 8.49 5.86 7.90
C PHE A 62 9.89 5.40 8.36
N HIS A 63 10.82 5.22 7.41
CA HIS A 63 12.20 4.84 7.74
C HIS A 63 12.91 5.90 8.59
N LEU A 64 12.67 7.18 8.33
CA LEU A 64 13.24 8.27 9.13
C LEU A 64 12.74 8.19 10.58
N ILE A 65 11.43 8.04 10.79
CA ILE A 65 10.79 8.00 12.11
C ILE A 65 11.18 6.75 12.89
N THR A 66 11.29 5.61 12.20
CA THR A 66 11.70 4.33 12.81
C THR A 66 13.22 4.18 12.98
N GLY A 67 13.99 5.25 12.73
CA GLY A 67 15.45 5.26 12.86
C GLY A 67 16.12 4.36 11.83
N ARG A 68 15.53 4.14 10.67
CA ARG A 68 16.03 3.32 9.55
C ARG A 68 16.25 1.85 9.93
N LYS A 69 15.51 1.34 10.94
CA LYS A 69 15.68 -0.02 11.46
C LYS A 69 14.76 -1.03 10.79
N VAL A 70 13.50 -0.64 10.51
CA VAL A 70 12.46 -1.56 10.04
C VAL A 70 12.45 -1.63 8.52
N PRO A 71 12.65 -2.80 7.90
CA PRO A 71 12.64 -2.96 6.45
C PRO A 71 11.22 -3.14 5.91
N ALA A 72 10.33 -2.18 6.19
CA ALA A 72 8.96 -2.16 5.67
C ALA A 72 8.85 -1.19 4.48
N PHE A 73 8.09 -1.58 3.46
CA PHE A 73 7.62 -0.69 2.40
C PHE A 73 6.18 -0.30 2.69
N LEU A 74 5.83 0.97 2.43
CA LEU A 74 4.47 1.48 2.57
C LEU A 74 3.87 1.73 1.19
N GLY A 75 2.64 1.25 1.00
CA GLY A 75 1.89 1.50 -0.22
C GLY A 75 0.40 1.70 0.07
N SER A 76 -0.44 1.77 -0.94
CA SER A 76 -1.85 2.12 -0.78
C SER A 76 -2.65 1.05 -0.02
N SER A 77 -3.42 1.47 0.98
CA SER A 77 -4.23 0.60 1.82
C SER A 77 -5.54 0.19 1.15
N PHE A 78 -5.81 -1.11 1.09
CA PHE A 78 -7.08 -1.67 0.61
C PHE A 78 -8.22 -1.49 1.60
N ALA A 79 -7.94 -1.36 2.89
CA ALA A 79 -8.95 -1.24 3.93
C ALA A 79 -9.87 -0.04 3.74
N PHE A 80 -9.36 1.04 3.15
CA PHE A 80 -10.12 2.25 2.90
C PHE A 80 -10.99 2.20 1.62
N LEU A 81 -10.84 1.19 0.75
CA LEU A 81 -11.64 1.11 -0.49
C LEU A 81 -13.14 1.09 -0.23
N GLY A 82 -13.58 0.33 0.79
CA GLY A 82 -14.99 0.30 1.19
C GLY A 82 -15.50 1.68 1.63
N ALA A 83 -14.67 2.47 2.30
CA ALA A 83 -15.02 3.80 2.75
C ALA A 83 -15.17 4.81 1.61
N TYR A 84 -14.27 4.78 0.63
CA TYR A 84 -14.44 5.58 -0.57
C TYR A 84 -15.77 5.26 -1.26
N GLY A 85 -16.13 3.97 -1.38
CA GLY A 85 -17.41 3.53 -1.93
C GLY A 85 -18.62 3.96 -1.10
N LEU A 86 -18.54 3.92 0.24
CA LEU A 86 -19.62 4.37 1.13
C LEU A 86 -19.85 5.88 1.04
N VAL A 87 -18.80 6.67 0.94
CA VAL A 87 -18.89 8.11 0.80
C VAL A 87 -19.56 8.46 -0.53
N THR A 88 -19.22 7.79 -1.62
CA THR A 88 -19.88 8.00 -2.92
C THR A 88 -21.31 7.45 -2.96
N ALA A 89 -21.62 6.39 -2.19
CA ALA A 89 -22.96 5.78 -2.13
C ALA A 89 -23.91 6.49 -1.15
N SER A 90 -23.47 7.48 -0.39
CA SER A 90 -24.29 8.21 0.60
C SER A 90 -25.41 9.05 -0.03
N GLY A 91 -25.54 9.03 -1.36
CA GLY A 91 -26.54 9.82 -2.12
C GLY A 91 -26.19 11.31 -2.24
N GLN A 92 -25.06 11.70 -1.67
CA GLN A 92 -24.43 13.00 -1.89
C GLN A 92 -23.25 12.77 -2.84
N ASP A 93 -23.13 13.53 -3.90
CA ASP A 93 -21.95 13.55 -4.78
C ASP A 93 -20.77 14.19 -4.04
N ILE A 94 -20.25 13.46 -3.03
CA ILE A 94 -19.11 13.94 -2.22
C ILE A 94 -17.83 13.78 -3.05
N PRO A 95 -17.14 14.88 -3.39
CA PRO A 95 -15.89 14.82 -4.12
C PRO A 95 -14.81 13.99 -3.40
N LEU A 96 -13.96 13.28 -4.16
CA LEU A 96 -12.86 12.48 -3.63
C LEU A 96 -11.91 13.27 -2.71
N THR A 97 -11.82 14.58 -2.89
CA THR A 97 -11.01 15.48 -2.06
C THR A 97 -11.46 15.51 -0.60
N TYR A 98 -12.78 15.43 -0.34
CA TYR A 98 -13.32 15.28 1.02
C TYR A 98 -12.99 13.90 1.61
N SER A 99 -13.08 12.85 0.81
CA SER A 99 -12.65 11.51 1.23
C SER A 99 -11.17 11.49 1.58
N CYS A 100 -10.31 12.13 0.79
CA CYS A 100 -8.90 12.28 1.09
C CYS A 100 -8.68 13.01 2.40
N PHE A 101 -9.46 14.04 2.72
CA PHE A 101 -9.38 14.70 4.02
C PHE A 101 -9.80 13.77 5.17
N GLY A 102 -10.86 12.97 4.99
CA GLY A 102 -11.27 11.93 5.95
C GLY A 102 -10.15 10.92 6.22
N VAL A 103 -9.42 10.49 5.17
CA VAL A 103 -8.25 9.62 5.29
C VAL A 103 -7.10 10.32 6.01
N ALA A 104 -6.88 11.60 5.78
CA ALA A 104 -5.86 12.37 6.50
C ALA A 104 -6.16 12.40 8.01
N VAL A 105 -7.42 12.57 8.39
CA VAL A 105 -7.86 12.48 9.80
C VAL A 105 -7.68 11.06 10.33
N ALA A 106 -7.97 10.01 9.54
CA ALA A 106 -7.70 8.63 9.93
C ALA A 106 -6.21 8.41 10.26
N GLY A 107 -5.29 9.00 9.48
CA GLY A 107 -3.86 8.98 9.79
C GLY A 107 -3.50 9.65 11.13
N LEU A 108 -4.22 10.71 11.52
CA LEU A 108 -4.04 11.35 12.84
C LEU A 108 -4.50 10.45 14.00
N VAL A 109 -5.48 9.57 13.78
CA VAL A 109 -5.90 8.57 14.80
C VAL A 109 -4.74 7.63 15.15
N TYR A 110 -3.90 7.27 14.18
CA TYR A 110 -2.67 6.48 14.45
C TYR A 110 -1.75 7.18 15.45
N LEU A 111 -1.64 8.52 15.37
CA LEU A 111 -0.77 9.28 16.30
C LEU A 111 -1.32 9.22 17.73
N VAL A 112 -2.64 9.29 17.87
CA VAL A 112 -3.30 9.12 19.17
C VAL A 112 -3.04 7.73 19.74
N LEU A 113 -3.21 6.69 18.93
CA LEU A 113 -2.93 5.31 19.34
C LEU A 113 -1.43 5.09 19.63
N ALA A 114 -0.55 5.68 18.84
CA ALA A 114 0.89 5.64 19.10
C ALA A 114 1.25 6.26 20.45
N LEU A 115 0.56 7.34 20.85
CA LEU A 115 0.72 7.93 22.17
C LEU A 115 0.31 6.94 23.27
N PHE A 116 -0.82 6.22 23.10
CA PHE A 116 -1.22 5.17 24.05
C PHE A 116 -0.17 4.06 24.14
N PHE A 117 0.39 3.61 23.03
CA PHE A 117 1.49 2.63 23.02
C PHE A 117 2.73 3.15 23.75
N LYS A 118 3.05 4.45 23.61
CA LYS A 118 4.19 5.07 24.29
C LYS A 118 3.96 5.19 25.81
N LEU A 119 2.75 5.57 26.23
CA LEU A 119 2.44 5.83 27.66
C LEU A 119 2.22 4.53 28.43
N PHE A 120 1.47 3.59 27.87
CA PHE A 120 1.07 2.36 28.57
C PHE A 120 1.94 1.15 28.25
N GLY A 121 2.77 1.26 27.21
CA GLY A 121 3.66 0.19 26.74
C GLY A 121 2.94 -0.85 25.86
N ALA A 122 3.69 -1.42 24.91
CA ALA A 122 3.16 -2.36 23.93
C ALA A 122 2.43 -3.55 24.58
N LYS A 123 2.98 -4.14 25.65
CA LYS A 123 2.41 -5.32 26.32
C LYS A 123 0.99 -5.09 26.86
N LYS A 124 0.68 -3.89 27.38
CA LYS A 124 -0.65 -3.57 27.90
C LYS A 124 -1.64 -3.30 26.76
N VAL A 125 -1.22 -2.51 25.78
CA VAL A 125 -2.09 -2.11 24.65
C VAL A 125 -2.39 -3.32 23.75
N MET A 126 -1.41 -4.21 23.50
CA MET A 126 -1.60 -5.46 22.74
C MET A 126 -2.65 -6.42 23.36
N ARG A 127 -3.03 -6.22 24.63
CA ARG A 127 -4.15 -6.95 25.22
C ARG A 127 -5.50 -6.64 24.57
N PHE A 128 -5.63 -5.45 24.01
CA PHE A 128 -6.82 -5.00 23.28
C PHE A 128 -6.81 -5.42 21.81
N PHE A 129 -5.63 -5.80 21.30
CA PHE A 129 -5.43 -6.25 19.91
C PHE A 129 -4.82 -7.67 19.87
N PRO A 130 -5.49 -8.68 20.45
CA PRO A 130 -4.96 -10.05 20.42
C PRO A 130 -5.00 -10.60 18.99
N PRO A 131 -4.10 -11.54 18.63
CA PRO A 131 -4.05 -12.15 17.28
C PRO A 131 -5.36 -12.78 16.83
N ILE A 132 -6.20 -13.24 17.78
CA ILE A 132 -7.54 -13.77 17.49
C ILE A 132 -8.49 -12.71 16.90
N VAL A 133 -8.23 -11.44 17.09
CA VAL A 133 -9.01 -10.33 16.52
C VAL A 133 -8.44 -9.91 15.16
N THR A 134 -7.11 -9.95 15.00
CA THR A 134 -6.42 -9.52 13.78
C THR A 134 -6.85 -10.34 12.56
N GLY A 135 -6.86 -11.68 12.68
CA GLY A 135 -7.26 -12.58 11.60
C GLY A 135 -8.67 -12.30 11.06
N PRO A 136 -9.72 -12.31 11.91
CA PRO A 136 -11.07 -11.95 11.48
C PRO A 136 -11.19 -10.56 10.85
N ILE A 137 -10.48 -9.55 11.34
CA ILE A 137 -10.50 -8.21 10.74
C ILE A 137 -9.98 -8.25 9.30
N ILE A 138 -8.85 -8.92 9.05
CA ILE A 138 -8.28 -9.07 7.71
C ILE A 138 -9.26 -9.82 6.78
N ILE A 139 -9.89 -10.88 7.28
CA ILE A 139 -10.93 -11.61 6.53
C ILE A 139 -12.11 -10.68 6.19
N CYS A 140 -12.60 -9.89 7.15
CA CYS A 140 -13.68 -8.94 6.92
C CYS A 140 -13.31 -7.88 5.87
N ILE A 141 -12.08 -7.35 5.88
CA ILE A 141 -11.58 -6.43 4.86
C ILE A 141 -11.66 -7.11 3.48
N GLY A 142 -11.14 -8.33 3.33
CA GLY A 142 -11.20 -9.07 2.08
C GLY A 142 -12.64 -9.32 1.60
N LEU A 143 -13.54 -9.74 2.49
CA LEU A 143 -14.94 -9.98 2.16
C LEU A 143 -15.69 -8.70 1.78
N SER A 144 -15.39 -7.56 2.39
CA SER A 144 -15.99 -6.27 2.04
C SER A 144 -15.67 -5.84 0.61
N LEU A 145 -14.53 -6.28 0.08
CA LEU A 145 -14.09 -5.99 -1.29
C LEU A 145 -14.64 -6.97 -2.33
N ALA A 146 -15.21 -8.10 -1.91
CA ALA A 146 -15.68 -9.15 -2.83
C ALA A 146 -16.75 -8.63 -3.80
N GLY A 147 -17.67 -7.78 -3.35
CA GLY A 147 -18.68 -7.15 -4.19
C GLY A 147 -18.06 -6.29 -5.30
N SER A 148 -17.06 -5.48 -4.98
CA SER A 148 -16.33 -4.67 -5.96
C SER A 148 -15.57 -5.54 -6.96
N ALA A 149 -14.91 -6.60 -6.49
CA ALA A 149 -14.21 -7.54 -7.36
C ALA A 149 -15.16 -8.21 -8.37
N ILE A 150 -16.33 -8.69 -7.92
CA ILE A 150 -17.36 -9.29 -8.80
C ILE A 150 -17.85 -8.26 -9.82
N ASN A 151 -18.11 -7.03 -9.41
CA ASN A 151 -18.56 -5.97 -10.32
C ASN A 151 -17.53 -5.67 -11.41
N ASN A 152 -16.25 -5.63 -11.06
CA ASN A 152 -15.16 -5.45 -12.03
C ASN A 152 -15.06 -6.64 -12.99
N CYS A 153 -15.28 -7.88 -12.53
CA CYS A 153 -15.28 -9.07 -13.37
C CYS A 153 -16.42 -9.08 -14.41
N ARG A 154 -17.56 -8.42 -14.11
CA ARG A 154 -18.72 -8.37 -15.02
C ARG A 154 -18.41 -7.70 -16.36
N GLY A 155 -17.39 -6.83 -16.41
CA GLY A 155 -16.95 -6.21 -17.65
C GLY A 155 -16.43 -7.24 -18.66
N ASN A 156 -15.64 -8.22 -18.21
CA ASN A 156 -15.15 -9.34 -19.02
C ASN A 156 -14.65 -10.49 -18.14
N TRP A 157 -15.48 -11.53 -18.00
CA TRP A 157 -15.17 -12.70 -17.20
C TRP A 157 -13.96 -13.50 -17.69
N TRP A 158 -13.67 -13.50 -18.98
CA TRP A 158 -12.52 -14.20 -19.53
C TRP A 158 -11.21 -13.55 -19.11
N VAL A 159 -11.16 -12.21 -19.10
CA VAL A 159 -10.00 -11.46 -18.60
C VAL A 159 -9.79 -11.72 -17.12
N ALA A 160 -10.87 -11.72 -16.31
CA ALA A 160 -10.81 -12.06 -14.89
C ALA A 160 -10.30 -13.48 -14.63
N LEU A 161 -10.80 -14.46 -15.42
CA LEU A 161 -10.36 -15.85 -15.31
C LEU A 161 -8.86 -15.99 -15.60
N VAL A 162 -8.37 -15.33 -16.65
CA VAL A 162 -6.94 -15.35 -17.00
C VAL A 162 -6.11 -14.73 -15.87
N ALA A 163 -6.55 -13.60 -15.27
CA ALA A 163 -5.86 -13.00 -14.14
C ALA A 163 -5.71 -13.99 -12.97
N ILE A 164 -6.82 -14.61 -12.55
CA ILE A 164 -6.82 -15.59 -11.45
C ILE A 164 -5.94 -16.80 -11.78
N LEU A 165 -6.06 -17.33 -13.01
CA LEU A 165 -5.28 -18.48 -13.45
C LEU A 165 -3.77 -18.19 -13.39
N VAL A 166 -3.34 -17.03 -13.89
CA VAL A 166 -1.91 -16.64 -13.86
C VAL A 166 -1.44 -16.52 -12.42
N VAL A 167 -2.21 -15.84 -11.53
CA VAL A 167 -1.85 -15.72 -10.11
C VAL A 167 -1.71 -17.08 -9.45
N VAL A 168 -2.67 -18.00 -9.67
CA VAL A 168 -2.66 -19.36 -9.08
C VAL A 168 -1.46 -20.16 -9.59
N VAL A 169 -1.22 -20.14 -10.92
CA VAL A 169 -0.07 -20.82 -11.53
C VAL A 169 1.25 -20.30 -10.98
N CYS A 170 1.40 -18.97 -10.88
CA CYS A 170 2.60 -18.37 -10.32
C CYS A 170 2.81 -18.72 -8.85
N ASN A 171 1.74 -18.77 -8.05
CA ASN A 171 1.84 -19.13 -6.63
C ASN A 171 2.19 -20.60 -6.40
N ILE A 172 1.62 -21.53 -7.20
CA ILE A 172 1.79 -22.97 -6.99
C ILE A 172 3.09 -23.47 -7.63
N TRP A 173 3.33 -23.12 -8.88
CA TRP A 173 4.46 -23.63 -9.66
C TRP A 173 5.59 -22.62 -9.87
N GLY A 174 5.37 -21.35 -9.53
CA GLY A 174 6.38 -20.32 -9.64
C GLY A 174 7.61 -20.58 -8.78
N LYS A 175 8.79 -20.22 -9.31
CA LYS A 175 10.08 -20.29 -8.61
C LYS A 175 10.75 -18.92 -8.65
N GLY A 176 11.53 -18.60 -7.62
CA GLY A 176 12.28 -17.33 -7.55
C GLY A 176 11.35 -16.11 -7.65
N MET A 177 11.63 -15.20 -8.57
CA MET A 177 10.87 -13.96 -8.78
C MET A 177 9.39 -14.20 -9.15
N VAL A 178 9.07 -15.20 -9.93
CA VAL A 178 7.68 -15.50 -10.35
C VAL A 178 6.78 -15.75 -9.13
N LYS A 179 7.31 -16.40 -8.10
CA LYS A 179 6.57 -16.64 -6.84
C LYS A 179 6.44 -15.39 -5.96
N ILE A 180 7.29 -14.39 -6.17
CA ILE A 180 7.30 -13.14 -5.39
C ILE A 180 6.26 -12.15 -5.91
N VAL A 181 6.04 -12.09 -7.23
CA VAL A 181 5.22 -11.07 -7.89
C VAL A 181 3.99 -11.66 -8.64
N PRO A 182 3.24 -12.59 -8.05
CA PRO A 182 2.16 -13.28 -8.75
C PRO A 182 1.02 -12.33 -9.15
N ILE A 183 0.71 -11.33 -8.31
CA ILE A 183 -0.34 -10.34 -8.58
C ILE A 183 0.06 -9.48 -9.78
N LEU A 184 1.29 -8.98 -9.83
CA LEU A 184 1.78 -8.21 -10.97
C LEU A 184 1.73 -9.03 -12.27
N LEU A 185 2.14 -10.30 -12.22
CA LEU A 185 2.08 -11.19 -13.39
C LEU A 185 0.63 -11.48 -13.80
N GLY A 186 -0.28 -11.59 -12.85
CA GLY A 186 -1.72 -11.72 -13.11
C GLY A 186 -2.29 -10.50 -13.83
N VAL A 187 -1.96 -9.30 -13.35
CA VAL A 187 -2.34 -8.03 -14.00
C VAL A 187 -1.76 -7.94 -15.40
N LEU A 188 -0.47 -8.16 -15.57
CA LEU A 188 0.18 -8.13 -16.90
C LEU A 188 -0.38 -9.19 -17.85
N GLY A 189 -0.59 -10.42 -17.36
CA GLY A 189 -1.14 -11.51 -18.18
C GLY A 189 -2.57 -11.22 -18.63
N SER A 190 -3.43 -10.76 -17.73
CA SER A 190 -4.81 -10.38 -18.06
C SER A 190 -4.87 -9.13 -18.96
N TYR A 191 -3.98 -8.15 -18.74
CA TYR A 191 -3.85 -6.99 -19.60
C TYR A 191 -3.48 -7.39 -21.04
N LEU A 192 -2.45 -8.21 -21.22
CA LEU A 192 -2.04 -8.70 -22.53
C LEU A 192 -3.16 -9.51 -23.20
N PHE A 193 -3.88 -10.34 -22.43
CA PHE A 193 -5.03 -11.07 -22.95
C PHE A 193 -6.15 -10.11 -23.38
N ALA A 194 -6.48 -9.10 -22.58
CA ALA A 194 -7.48 -8.10 -22.94
C ALA A 194 -7.10 -7.33 -24.22
N MET A 195 -5.83 -6.98 -24.40
CA MET A 195 -5.32 -6.33 -25.60
C MET A 195 -5.49 -7.18 -26.86
N ILE A 196 -5.54 -8.51 -26.72
CA ILE A 196 -5.76 -9.42 -27.86
C ILE A 196 -7.25 -9.59 -28.15
N VAL A 197 -8.07 -9.81 -27.12
CA VAL A 197 -9.47 -10.23 -27.29
C VAL A 197 -10.46 -9.07 -27.30
N ASP A 198 -10.11 -7.89 -26.79
CA ASP A 198 -10.99 -6.72 -26.67
C ASP A 198 -10.44 -5.53 -27.47
N PRO A 199 -11.00 -5.29 -28.70
CA PRO A 199 -10.60 -4.15 -29.52
C PRO A 199 -10.87 -2.79 -28.85
N ALA A 200 -11.93 -2.69 -28.02
CA ALA A 200 -12.29 -1.44 -27.34
C ALA A 200 -11.27 -1.13 -26.23
N ALA A 201 -10.88 -2.14 -25.43
CA ALA A 201 -9.81 -2.00 -24.44
C ALA A 201 -8.50 -1.56 -25.09
N ARG A 202 -8.13 -2.19 -26.21
CA ARG A 202 -6.93 -1.84 -26.98
C ARG A 202 -6.95 -0.40 -27.50
N ALA A 203 -8.07 0.04 -28.06
CA ALA A 203 -8.21 1.40 -28.56
C ALA A 203 -8.12 2.43 -27.43
N ASN A 204 -8.76 2.16 -26.29
CA ASN A 204 -8.72 3.02 -25.11
C ASN A 204 -7.30 3.15 -24.55
N VAL A 205 -6.60 2.03 -24.35
CA VAL A 205 -5.21 2.03 -23.90
C VAL A 205 -4.30 2.79 -24.86
N ALA A 206 -4.42 2.53 -26.17
CA ALA A 206 -3.62 3.23 -27.18
C ALA A 206 -3.83 4.74 -27.12
N LYS A 207 -5.07 5.19 -26.93
CA LYS A 207 -5.41 6.60 -26.77
C LYS A 207 -4.81 7.18 -25.48
N THR A 208 -5.04 6.55 -24.33
CA THR A 208 -4.55 7.02 -23.02
C THR A 208 -3.04 7.12 -22.99
N VAL A 209 -2.35 6.11 -23.53
CA VAL A 209 -0.88 6.11 -23.60
C VAL A 209 -0.35 7.16 -24.59
N ALA A 210 -1.07 7.41 -25.70
CA ALA A 210 -0.67 8.43 -26.67
C ALA A 210 -0.83 9.85 -26.10
N GLU A 211 -1.89 10.09 -25.33
CA GLU A 211 -2.20 11.39 -24.73
C GLU A 211 -1.34 11.70 -23.49
N ALA A 212 -0.77 10.67 -22.85
CA ALA A 212 0.04 10.83 -21.64
C ALA A 212 1.45 11.34 -21.97
N ASP A 213 1.93 12.28 -21.17
CA ASP A 213 3.30 12.83 -21.26
C ASP A 213 4.35 11.85 -20.69
N TRP A 214 5.58 11.94 -21.24
CA TRP A 214 6.71 11.18 -20.71
C TRP A 214 7.21 11.70 -19.36
N VAL A 215 7.09 13.01 -19.13
CA VAL A 215 7.51 13.67 -17.88
C VAL A 215 6.43 14.63 -17.46
N GLY A 216 5.98 14.50 -16.21
CA GLY A 216 4.95 15.35 -15.64
C GLY A 216 5.06 15.46 -14.12
N LEU A 217 4.41 16.46 -13.55
CA LEU A 217 4.31 16.59 -12.11
C LEU A 217 3.30 15.57 -11.57
N PRO A 218 3.68 14.75 -10.59
CA PRO A 218 2.82 13.71 -10.07
C PRO A 218 1.67 14.21 -9.18
N VAL A 219 1.73 15.48 -8.74
CA VAL A 219 0.70 16.09 -7.89
C VAL A 219 -0.14 17.06 -8.70
N ILE A 220 -1.46 16.81 -8.70
CA ILE A 220 -2.46 17.70 -9.29
C ILE A 220 -3.12 18.48 -8.16
N TRP A 221 -2.89 19.79 -8.12
CA TRP A 221 -3.32 20.64 -7.00
C TRP A 221 -4.83 20.58 -6.74
N GLY A 222 -5.65 20.53 -7.78
CA GLY A 222 -7.11 20.41 -7.69
C GLY A 222 -7.61 19.10 -7.06
N ASN A 223 -6.77 18.05 -7.03
CA ASN A 223 -7.10 16.76 -6.43
C ASN A 223 -6.64 16.64 -4.98
N THR A 224 -5.96 17.66 -4.45
CA THR A 224 -5.49 17.66 -3.06
C THR A 224 -6.65 17.91 -2.09
N ALA A 225 -6.54 17.41 -0.87
CA ALA A 225 -7.51 17.68 0.19
C ALA A 225 -7.61 19.19 0.52
N PHE A 226 -6.60 19.99 0.19
CA PHE A 226 -6.61 21.44 0.39
C PHE A 226 -7.59 22.16 -0.55
N SER A 227 -7.95 21.56 -1.68
CA SER A 227 -8.87 22.16 -2.66
C SER A 227 -10.31 22.28 -2.13
N ILE A 228 -10.66 21.57 -1.04
CA ILE A 228 -11.98 21.70 -0.39
C ILE A 228 -12.20 23.07 0.24
N PHE A 229 -11.14 23.77 0.64
CA PHE A 229 -11.23 25.08 1.30
C PHE A 229 -11.41 26.21 0.27
N GLY A 230 -12.41 26.08 -0.60
CA GLY A 230 -12.78 27.05 -1.62
C GLY A 230 -14.16 27.67 -1.39
N LYS A 231 -14.70 28.31 -2.44
CA LYS A 231 -16.02 28.98 -2.37
C LYS A 231 -17.18 28.00 -2.11
N ASP A 232 -17.01 26.72 -2.46
CA ASP A 232 -18.04 25.69 -2.38
C ASP A 232 -17.80 24.73 -1.20
N PHE A 233 -17.14 25.21 -0.13
CA PHE A 233 -16.88 24.41 1.06
C PHE A 233 -18.16 23.98 1.76
N ASP A 234 -18.35 22.67 1.94
CA ASP A 234 -19.48 22.07 2.65
C ASP A 234 -18.99 21.31 3.89
N SER A 235 -19.33 21.87 5.05
CA SER A 235 -18.98 21.26 6.36
C SER A 235 -19.71 19.94 6.61
N GLY A 236 -20.92 19.76 6.05
CA GLY A 236 -21.69 18.52 6.18
C GLY A 236 -21.01 17.37 5.43
N MET A 237 -20.58 17.62 4.20
CA MET A 237 -19.80 16.64 3.40
C MET A 237 -18.50 16.29 4.09
N LEU A 238 -17.79 17.27 4.64
CA LEU A 238 -16.56 17.04 5.38
C LEU A 238 -16.79 16.17 6.61
N LEU A 239 -17.80 16.47 7.39
CA LEU A 239 -18.14 15.70 8.60
C LEU A 239 -18.54 14.27 8.23
N THR A 240 -19.34 14.08 7.18
CA THR A 240 -19.74 12.77 6.69
C THR A 240 -18.51 11.96 6.27
N ALA A 241 -17.59 12.54 5.52
CA ALA A 241 -16.35 11.85 5.11
C ALA A 241 -15.49 11.45 6.32
N ILE A 242 -15.32 12.35 7.30
CA ILE A 242 -14.54 12.05 8.51
C ILE A 242 -15.18 10.94 9.33
N ILE A 243 -16.49 11.01 9.61
CA ILE A 243 -17.19 10.01 10.44
C ILE A 243 -17.19 8.64 9.76
N THR A 244 -17.29 8.59 8.44
CA THR A 244 -17.30 7.34 7.68
C THR A 244 -15.91 6.71 7.58
N ILE A 245 -14.87 7.53 7.38
CA ILE A 245 -13.52 7.04 7.05
C ILE A 245 -12.64 6.87 8.28
N ALA A 246 -12.65 7.82 9.22
CA ALA A 246 -11.72 7.79 10.35
C ALA A 246 -11.80 6.52 11.22
N PRO A 247 -12.95 5.90 11.49
CA PRO A 247 -13.02 4.68 12.27
C PRO A 247 -12.30 3.47 11.66
N ILE A 248 -12.10 3.45 10.33
CA ILE A 248 -11.40 2.37 9.62
C ILE A 248 -9.94 2.30 10.06
N SER A 249 -9.36 3.41 10.52
CA SER A 249 -8.02 3.46 11.08
C SER A 249 -7.80 2.44 12.22
N LEU A 250 -8.83 2.08 12.97
CA LEU A 250 -8.73 1.05 14.02
C LEU A 250 -8.41 -0.33 13.44
N ALA A 251 -9.02 -0.66 12.29
CA ALA A 251 -8.74 -1.92 11.61
C ALA A 251 -7.34 -1.93 10.99
N THR A 252 -6.95 -0.82 10.36
CA THR A 252 -5.62 -0.70 9.72
C THR A 252 -4.49 -0.60 10.73
N VAL A 253 -4.70 -0.08 11.91
CA VAL A 253 -3.73 -0.14 13.02
C VAL A 253 -3.50 -1.60 13.45
N VAL A 254 -4.55 -2.42 13.50
CA VAL A 254 -4.43 -3.85 13.81
C VAL A 254 -3.65 -4.57 12.71
N GLU A 255 -3.93 -4.27 11.45
CA GLU A 255 -3.18 -4.76 10.28
C GLU A 255 -1.70 -4.39 10.39
N HIS A 256 -1.38 -3.11 10.62
CA HIS A 256 -0.01 -2.62 10.81
C HIS A 256 0.74 -3.36 11.92
N ILE A 257 0.09 -3.59 13.07
CA ILE A 257 0.70 -4.35 14.18
C ILE A 257 1.02 -5.78 13.71
N GLY A 258 0.11 -6.41 12.97
CA GLY A 258 0.31 -7.74 12.39
C GLY A 258 1.52 -7.78 11.46
N ASP A 259 1.63 -6.80 10.57
CA ASP A 259 2.75 -6.67 9.63
C ASP A 259 4.09 -6.47 10.35
N ILE A 260 4.14 -5.61 11.36
CA ILE A 260 5.37 -5.41 12.15
C ILE A 260 5.77 -6.68 12.90
N CYS A 261 4.80 -7.47 13.38
CA CYS A 261 5.07 -8.78 13.97
C CYS A 261 5.59 -9.78 12.92
N ALA A 262 5.00 -9.80 11.73
CA ALA A 262 5.43 -10.65 10.62
C ALA A 262 6.85 -10.31 10.14
N ILE A 263 7.14 -9.02 9.95
CA ILE A 263 8.48 -8.54 9.61
C ILE A 263 9.48 -8.90 10.72
N SER A 264 9.10 -8.72 11.99
CA SER A 264 9.96 -9.06 13.14
C SER A 264 10.31 -10.54 13.15
N SER A 265 9.35 -11.41 12.87
CA SER A 265 9.55 -12.86 12.77
C SER A 265 10.43 -13.23 11.58
N THR A 266 10.20 -12.63 10.41
CA THR A 266 10.96 -12.90 9.17
C THR A 266 12.43 -12.48 9.30
N VAL A 267 12.67 -11.31 9.91
CA VAL A 267 14.01 -10.70 10.04
C VAL A 267 14.72 -11.18 11.30
N GLU A 268 14.06 -11.94 12.18
CA GLU A 268 14.56 -12.38 13.48
C GLU A 268 15.00 -11.22 14.39
N LYS A 269 14.32 -10.05 14.28
CA LYS A 269 14.52 -8.87 15.12
C LYS A 269 13.20 -8.38 15.71
N ASN A 270 13.20 -8.00 16.97
CA ASN A 270 12.00 -7.56 17.67
C ASN A 270 11.72 -6.07 17.44
N TYR A 271 11.06 -5.73 16.33
CA TYR A 271 10.67 -4.35 16.01
C TYR A 271 9.49 -3.83 16.84
N VAL A 272 8.76 -4.71 17.51
CA VAL A 272 7.74 -4.34 18.49
C VAL A 272 8.36 -3.64 19.70
N ALA A 273 9.59 -4.04 20.08
CA ALA A 273 10.35 -3.45 21.19
C ALA A 273 11.26 -2.31 20.72
N ASP A 274 12.02 -2.50 19.64
CA ASP A 274 12.96 -1.51 19.09
C ASP A 274 12.84 -1.43 17.56
N PRO A 275 12.38 -0.32 17.00
CA PRO A 275 12.17 1.01 17.56
C PRO A 275 10.91 1.19 18.41
N GLY A 276 10.07 0.15 18.50
CA GLY A 276 8.80 0.13 19.23
C GLY A 276 7.60 0.50 18.37
N LEU A 277 6.44 -0.13 18.67
CA LEU A 277 5.19 0.08 17.93
C LEU A 277 4.75 1.54 17.90
N HIS A 278 5.04 2.32 18.92
CA HIS A 278 4.71 3.74 18.93
C HIS A 278 5.38 4.52 17.79
N ARG A 279 6.64 4.17 17.43
CA ARG A 279 7.34 4.82 16.31
C ARG A 279 6.84 4.32 14.96
N THR A 280 6.57 3.03 14.83
CA THR A 280 6.07 2.49 13.57
C THR A 280 4.68 3.01 13.26
N LEU A 281 3.80 3.13 14.27
CA LEU A 281 2.47 3.75 14.13
C LEU A 281 2.55 5.25 13.79
N VAL A 282 3.47 6.00 14.40
CA VAL A 282 3.69 7.42 14.02
C VAL A 282 4.14 7.50 12.57
N GLY A 283 5.05 6.63 12.14
CA GLY A 283 5.54 6.60 10.77
C GLY A 283 4.44 6.32 9.75
N ASP A 284 3.62 5.31 10.01
CA ASP A 284 2.51 4.90 9.15
C ASP A 284 1.39 5.96 9.12
N GLY A 285 0.99 6.47 10.29
CA GLY A 285 -0.03 7.50 10.41
C GLY A 285 0.36 8.81 9.72
N LEU A 286 1.61 9.29 9.89
CA LEU A 286 2.08 10.48 9.20
C LEU A 286 2.21 10.25 7.69
N ALA A 287 2.67 9.07 7.24
CA ALA A 287 2.72 8.74 5.82
C ALA A 287 1.31 8.75 5.21
N THR A 288 0.32 8.17 5.90
CA THR A 288 -1.10 8.21 5.51
C THR A 288 -1.64 9.63 5.45
N THR A 289 -1.42 10.42 6.52
CA THR A 289 -1.92 11.81 6.58
C THR A 289 -1.36 12.65 5.45
N VAL A 290 -0.05 12.60 5.24
CA VAL A 290 0.61 13.40 4.20
C VAL A 290 0.16 12.94 2.81
N ALA A 291 0.13 11.64 2.54
CA ALA A 291 -0.34 11.10 1.26
C ALA A 291 -1.76 11.59 0.93
N ALA A 292 -2.68 11.46 1.87
CA ALA A 292 -4.07 11.85 1.70
C ALA A 292 -4.26 13.35 1.52
N LEU A 293 -3.52 14.19 2.24
CA LEU A 293 -3.56 15.66 2.05
C LEU A 293 -3.18 16.07 0.62
N PHE A 294 -2.33 15.31 -0.05
CA PHE A 294 -1.94 15.57 -1.43
C PHE A 294 -2.72 14.77 -2.48
N GLY A 295 -3.84 14.13 -2.08
CA GLY A 295 -4.73 13.44 -3.02
C GLY A 295 -4.30 12.02 -3.39
N ALA A 296 -3.45 11.39 -2.58
CA ALA A 296 -3.16 9.97 -2.66
C ALA A 296 -4.02 9.17 -1.65
N PRO A 297 -4.18 7.86 -1.84
CA PRO A 297 -4.84 7.01 -0.86
C PRO A 297 -4.02 6.88 0.44
N ALA A 298 -4.65 6.31 1.48
CA ALA A 298 -3.94 5.95 2.70
C ALA A 298 -2.75 5.04 2.41
N ASN A 299 -1.65 5.25 3.11
CA ASN A 299 -0.52 4.33 3.11
C ASN A 299 -0.66 3.30 4.24
N THR A 300 -0.08 2.12 4.04
CA THR A 300 0.07 1.08 5.05
C THR A 300 1.29 0.22 4.75
N THR A 301 1.78 -0.52 5.74
CA THR A 301 2.85 -1.50 5.55
C THR A 301 2.39 -2.66 4.66
N TYR A 302 3.30 -3.18 3.81
CA TYR A 302 2.98 -4.20 2.82
C TYR A 302 3.55 -5.58 3.15
N GLY A 303 2.66 -6.56 3.29
CA GLY A 303 2.99 -7.97 3.48
C GLY A 303 3.71 -8.59 2.28
N GLU A 304 3.43 -8.13 1.05
CA GLU A 304 4.10 -8.56 -0.18
C GLU A 304 5.60 -8.32 -0.12
N ASN A 305 6.00 -7.16 0.40
CA ASN A 305 7.42 -6.84 0.59
C ASN A 305 8.07 -7.69 1.68
N THR A 306 7.31 -8.11 2.70
CA THR A 306 7.77 -9.09 3.70
C THR A 306 8.03 -10.46 3.05
N GLY A 307 7.21 -10.85 2.07
CA GLY A 307 7.45 -12.03 1.24
C GLY A 307 8.78 -11.96 0.47
N VAL A 308 9.12 -10.79 -0.09
CA VAL A 308 10.43 -10.57 -0.73
C VAL A 308 11.58 -10.71 0.26
N LEU A 309 11.45 -10.14 1.48
CA LEU A 309 12.46 -10.29 2.55
C LEU A 309 12.68 -11.78 2.87
N ALA A 310 11.60 -12.54 3.06
CA ALA A 310 11.67 -13.95 3.38
C ALA A 310 12.39 -14.79 2.30
N LEU A 311 12.16 -14.47 1.02
CA LEU A 311 12.75 -15.21 -0.10
C LEU A 311 14.17 -14.79 -0.43
N SER A 312 14.46 -13.48 -0.40
CA SER A 312 15.79 -12.95 -0.69
C SER A 312 16.78 -13.14 0.45
N LYS A 313 16.26 -13.29 1.68
CA LYS A 313 17.02 -13.26 2.94
C LYS A 313 17.89 -12.00 3.11
N VAL A 314 17.56 -10.92 2.44
CA VAL A 314 18.24 -9.63 2.55
C VAL A 314 17.35 -8.67 3.34
N TYR A 315 17.76 -8.37 4.56
CA TYR A 315 16.97 -7.67 5.57
C TYR A 315 17.40 -6.22 5.81
N ASP A 316 18.32 -5.70 4.99
CA ASP A 316 18.78 -4.32 5.12
C ASP A 316 17.72 -3.32 4.61
N PRO A 317 17.25 -2.39 5.45
CA PRO A 317 16.32 -1.34 5.04
C PRO A 317 16.82 -0.44 3.89
N LYS A 318 18.11 -0.45 3.56
CA LYS A 318 18.66 0.28 2.40
C LYS A 318 18.02 -0.16 1.10
N VAL A 319 17.73 -1.46 0.95
CA VAL A 319 17.11 -2.02 -0.27
C VAL A 319 15.68 -1.50 -0.43
N ILE A 320 14.93 -1.40 0.68
CA ILE A 320 13.57 -0.84 0.67
C ILE A 320 13.60 0.65 0.30
N ARG A 321 14.59 1.41 0.80
CA ARG A 321 14.74 2.83 0.41
C ARG A 321 15.07 3.01 -1.06
N LEU A 322 15.83 2.08 -1.66
CA LEU A 322 16.04 2.08 -3.13
C LEU A 322 14.74 1.84 -3.88
N ALA A 323 13.92 0.88 -3.44
CA ALA A 323 12.60 0.66 -4.01
C ALA A 323 11.71 1.91 -3.91
N ALA A 324 11.74 2.60 -2.76
CA ALA A 324 11.02 3.85 -2.54
C ALA A 324 11.50 4.97 -3.51
N LEU A 325 12.81 5.09 -3.74
CA LEU A 325 13.36 6.03 -4.71
C LEU A 325 12.91 5.68 -6.14
N PHE A 326 12.88 4.40 -6.51
CA PHE A 326 12.37 3.98 -7.82
C PHE A 326 10.88 4.33 -7.99
N ALA A 327 10.05 4.14 -6.95
CA ALA A 327 8.64 4.54 -6.98
C ALA A 327 8.49 6.06 -7.19
N ILE A 328 9.32 6.87 -6.50
CA ILE A 328 9.34 8.32 -6.67
C ILE A 328 9.73 8.68 -8.11
N ILE A 329 10.78 8.08 -8.67
CA ILE A 329 11.21 8.34 -10.05
C ILE A 329 10.10 7.99 -11.04
N LEU A 330 9.45 6.83 -10.88
CA LEU A 330 8.36 6.39 -11.75
C LEU A 330 7.14 7.31 -11.66
N SER A 331 6.89 7.95 -10.52
CA SER A 331 5.77 8.87 -10.35
C SER A 331 5.83 10.10 -11.27
N PHE A 332 7.02 10.48 -11.73
CA PHE A 332 7.21 11.58 -12.68
C PHE A 332 7.02 11.18 -14.15
N CYS A 333 6.63 9.91 -14.41
CA CYS A 333 6.34 9.44 -15.75
C CYS A 333 4.84 9.11 -15.88
N PRO A 334 3.98 10.10 -16.24
CA PRO A 334 2.53 9.88 -16.42
C PRO A 334 2.22 8.76 -17.39
N LYS A 335 3.04 8.58 -18.42
CA LYS A 335 2.91 7.50 -19.41
C LYS A 335 3.02 6.11 -18.81
N PHE A 336 3.73 5.97 -17.71
CA PHE A 336 3.82 4.72 -16.97
C PHE A 336 2.59 4.47 -16.08
N ALA A 337 1.90 5.54 -15.69
CA ALA A 337 0.69 5.49 -14.89
C ALA A 337 -0.60 5.40 -15.74
N ALA A 338 -0.51 5.69 -17.03
CA ALA A 338 -1.58 5.65 -18.02
C ALA A 338 -1.88 4.22 -18.48
#